data_28bfde6af2b819ab70ff4353e6461a09
#
_entry.id   28bfde6af2b819ab70ff4353e6461a09
#
_cell.length_a   1.000
_cell.length_b   1.000
_cell.length_c   1.000
_cell.angle_alpha   90.00
_cell.angle_beta   90.00
_cell.angle_gamma   90.00
#
_symmetry.space_group_name_H-M   'P 1'
#
loop_
_entity.id
_entity.type
_entity.pdbx_description
1 polymer ?
#
loop_
_entity_poly.entity_id
_entity_poly.type
_entity_poly.pdbx_seq_one_letter_code
_entity_poly.pdbx_strand_id
1 'polypeptide(L)' 'MARIGDKIKFELQDELFEKGLKTVKAQIIRSYPKHRGNCCTYLAFDCIDLDDPSLTYTIAADEQFVQIND' A
#
# COMPACT_ATOMS: atom_id res chain seq x y z
N MET A 1 -11.32 6.24 6.96
CA MET A 1 -9.86 6.37 6.88
C MET A 1 -9.22 5.04 7.25
N ALA A 2 -8.25 4.59 6.46
CA ALA A 2 -7.59 3.31 6.72
C ALA A 2 -6.70 3.40 7.96
N ARG A 3 -6.59 2.28 8.68
CA ARG A 3 -5.86 2.19 9.94
C ARG A 3 -4.97 0.95 9.95
N ILE A 4 -4.03 0.91 10.89
CA ILE A 4 -3.23 -0.28 11.13
C ILE A 4 -4.17 -1.45 11.41
N GLY A 5 -3.93 -2.58 10.72
CA GLY A 5 -4.76 -3.77 10.80
C GLY A 5 -5.78 -3.89 9.69
N ASP A 6 -6.08 -2.81 8.99
CA ASP A 6 -7.03 -2.85 7.87
C ASP A 6 -6.44 -3.59 6.68
N LYS A 7 -7.28 -4.34 6.01
CA LYS A 7 -6.93 -5.00 4.74
C LYS A 7 -7.33 -4.11 3.59
N ILE A 8 -6.43 -3.96 2.64
CA ILE A 8 -6.63 -3.08 1.49
C ILE A 8 -6.25 -3.81 0.20
N LYS A 9 -6.79 -3.31 -0.89
CA LYS A 9 -6.48 -3.77 -2.24
C LYS A 9 -6.06 -2.57 -3.08
N PHE A 10 -4.97 -2.71 -3.79
CA PHE A 10 -4.47 -1.65 -4.68
C PHE A 10 -3.78 -2.27 -5.88
N GLU A 11 -3.53 -1.44 -6.89
CA GLU A 11 -2.89 -1.88 -8.11
C GLU A 11 -1.48 -1.34 -8.19
N LEU A 12 -0.52 -2.24 -8.49
CA LEU A 12 0.86 -1.87 -8.74
C LEU A 12 1.18 -2.13 -10.19
N GLN A 13 1.99 -1.25 -10.77
CA GLN A 13 2.53 -1.51 -12.08
C GLN A 13 3.61 -2.58 -11.97
N ASP A 14 3.42 -3.68 -12.68
CA ASP A 14 4.38 -4.78 -12.70
C ASP A 14 5.12 -4.74 -14.03
N GLU A 15 6.42 -4.41 -13.98
CA GLU A 15 7.24 -4.30 -15.16
C GLU A 15 7.45 -5.64 -15.87
N LEU A 16 7.19 -6.75 -15.18
CA LEU A 16 7.29 -8.08 -15.77
C LEU A 16 6.09 -8.43 -16.64
N PHE A 17 5.00 -7.70 -16.52
CA PHE A 17 3.81 -7.89 -17.34
C PHE A 17 3.65 -6.73 -18.29
N GLU A 18 3.63 -6.99 -19.55
CA GLU A 18 3.49 -5.97 -20.59
C GLU A 18 2.23 -5.11 -20.46
N LYS A 19 1.23 -5.60 -19.75
CA LYS A 19 -0.03 -4.90 -19.55
C LYS A 19 -0.19 -4.28 -18.16
N GLY A 20 0.82 -4.32 -17.38
CA GLY A 20 1.13 -3.33 -16.42
C GLY A 20 0.51 -3.33 -15.06
N LEU A 21 -0.62 -3.90 -14.77
CA LEU A 21 -1.21 -3.73 -13.44
C LEU A 21 -1.42 -5.06 -12.74
N LYS A 22 -0.81 -5.17 -11.56
CA LYS A 22 -1.02 -6.31 -10.68
C LYS A 22 -1.85 -5.85 -9.49
N THR A 23 -2.94 -6.56 -9.21
CA THR A 23 -3.75 -6.31 -8.02
C THR A 23 -3.09 -6.94 -6.81
N VAL A 24 -2.89 -6.14 -5.77
CA VAL A 24 -2.27 -6.57 -4.52
C VAL A 24 -3.28 -6.43 -3.39
N LYS A 25 -3.40 -7.49 -2.59
CA LYS A 25 -4.16 -7.47 -1.34
C LYS A 25 -3.18 -7.52 -0.19
N ALA A 26 -3.27 -6.55 0.71
CA ALA A 26 -2.30 -6.40 1.78
C ALA A 26 -2.97 -5.90 3.05
N GLN A 27 -2.28 -6.08 4.17
CA GLN A 27 -2.74 -5.57 5.45
C GLN A 27 -1.79 -4.49 5.94
N ILE A 28 -2.33 -3.37 6.39
CA ILE A 28 -1.55 -2.27 6.93
C ILE A 28 -0.99 -2.71 8.29
N ILE A 29 0.35 -2.67 8.42
CA ILE A 29 1.02 -3.06 9.64
C ILE A 29 1.67 -1.88 10.35
N ARG A 30 1.84 -0.75 9.64
CA ARG A 30 2.51 0.41 10.19
C ARG A 30 2.03 1.67 9.49
N SER A 31 1.96 2.76 10.25
CA SER A 31 1.60 4.07 9.72
C SER A 31 2.56 5.09 10.30
N TYR A 32 3.13 5.94 9.45
CA TYR A 32 4.10 6.93 9.88
C TYR A 32 4.17 8.09 8.89
N PRO A 33 4.60 9.27 9.36
CA PRO A 33 4.84 10.38 8.45
C PRO A 33 6.12 10.18 7.66
N LYS A 34 6.10 10.58 6.40
CA LYS A 34 7.25 10.49 5.51
C LYS A 34 7.40 11.81 4.76
N HIS A 35 8.63 12.21 4.47
CA HIS A 35 8.91 13.46 3.78
C HIS A 35 9.02 13.22 2.27
N ARG A 36 8.43 14.16 1.53
CA ARG A 36 8.56 14.18 0.08
C ARG A 36 9.36 15.43 -0.28
N GLY A 37 10.64 15.28 -0.59
CA GLY A 37 11.53 16.38 -0.85
C GLY A 37 11.69 17.30 0.37
N ASN A 38 11.81 18.60 0.13
CA ASN A 38 12.04 19.58 1.18
C ASN A 38 10.78 20.27 1.68
N CYS A 39 9.61 19.99 1.10
CA CYS A 39 8.45 20.83 1.38
C CYS A 39 7.27 20.10 2.02
N CYS A 40 7.12 18.80 1.84
CA CYS A 40 5.86 18.15 2.18
C CYS A 40 6.05 16.90 3.02
N THR A 41 5.20 16.76 4.02
CA THR A 41 5.08 15.52 4.79
C THR A 41 3.77 14.86 4.40
N TYR A 42 3.80 13.54 4.20
CA TYR A 42 2.62 12.76 3.91
C TYR A 42 2.57 11.53 4.80
N LEU A 43 1.38 10.99 4.99
CA LEU A 43 1.19 9.76 5.76
C LEU A 43 1.48 8.55 4.86
N ALA A 44 2.35 7.68 5.32
CA ALA A 44 2.70 6.44 4.62
C ALA A 44 2.21 5.22 5.39
N PHE A 45 1.85 4.18 4.66
CA PHE A 45 1.49 2.90 5.23
C PHE A 45 2.46 1.83 4.76
N ASP A 46 3.01 1.06 5.69
CA ASP A 46 3.69 -0.19 5.37
C ASP A 46 2.67 -1.31 5.44
N CYS A 47 2.65 -2.13 4.39
CA CYS A 47 1.67 -3.19 4.24
C CYS A 47 2.38 -4.52 3.99
N ILE A 48 1.79 -5.60 4.47
CA ILE A 48 2.28 -6.95 4.22
C ILE A 48 1.29 -7.64 3.26
N ASP A 49 1.84 -8.34 2.27
CA ASP A 49 1.04 -9.05 1.28
C ASP A 49 0.27 -10.19 1.98
N LEU A 50 -1.04 -10.28 1.71
CA LEU A 50 -1.87 -11.31 2.33
C LEU A 50 -1.60 -12.70 1.77
N ASP A 51 -1.16 -12.79 0.52
CA ASP A 51 -0.87 -14.07 -0.12
C ASP A 51 0.57 -14.52 0.09
N ASP A 52 1.49 -13.56 0.29
CA ASP A 52 2.90 -13.85 0.51
C ASP A 52 3.46 -12.93 1.59
N PRO A 53 3.45 -13.34 2.86
CA PRO A 53 3.90 -12.49 3.97
C PRO A 53 5.37 -12.05 3.90
N SER A 54 6.17 -12.65 3.01
CA SER A 54 7.54 -12.20 2.82
C SER A 54 7.64 -10.90 2.00
N LEU A 55 6.55 -10.50 1.35
CA LEU A 55 6.50 -9.29 0.55
C LEU A 55 5.86 -8.16 1.34
N THR A 56 6.49 -7.00 1.28
CA THR A 56 5.98 -5.78 1.92
C THR A 56 5.93 -4.66 0.90
N TYR A 57 5.02 -3.71 1.15
CA TYR A 57 4.83 -2.56 0.28
C TYR A 57 4.71 -1.30 1.13
N THR A 58 5.16 -0.18 0.59
CA THR A 58 4.93 1.12 1.21
C THR A 58 4.10 1.97 0.25
N ILE A 59 2.97 2.46 0.72
CA ILE A 59 2.08 3.30 -0.07
C ILE A 59 1.79 4.59 0.68
N ALA A 60 1.46 5.65 -0.06
CA ALA A 60 0.97 6.88 0.54
C ALA A 60 -0.51 6.74 0.89
N ALA A 61 -0.93 7.34 1.98
CA ALA A 61 -2.32 7.26 2.42
C ALA A 61 -3.30 7.90 1.43
N ASP A 62 -2.81 8.80 0.58
CA ASP A 62 -3.63 9.44 -0.45
C ASP A 62 -3.62 8.71 -1.80
N GLU A 63 -2.92 7.58 -1.91
CA GLU A 63 -2.97 6.77 -3.11
C GLU A 63 -4.32 6.05 -3.22
N GLN A 64 -4.64 5.64 -4.46
CA GLN A 64 -5.89 4.94 -4.70
C GLN A 64 -5.81 3.50 -4.22
N PHE A 65 -6.60 3.18 -3.23
CA PHE A 65 -6.77 1.82 -2.77
C PHE A 65 -8.19 1.64 -2.23
N VAL A 66 -8.61 0.40 -2.14
CA VAL A 66 -9.94 0.04 -1.64
C VAL A 66 -9.78 -0.77 -0.38
N GLN A 67 -10.54 -0.44 0.65
CA GLN A 67 -10.58 -1.21 1.88
C GLN A 67 -11.36 -2.49 1.65
N ILE A 68 -10.83 -3.62 2.10
CA ILE A 68 -11.45 -4.92 1.96
C ILE A 68 -12.06 -5.31 3.29
N ASN A 69 -13.33 -5.64 3.29
CA ASN A 69 -14.02 -6.15 4.47
C ASN A 69 -14.25 -7.65 4.29
N ASP A 70 -13.51 -8.43 5.03
CA ASP A 70 -13.72 -9.87 5.08
C ASP A 70 -14.50 -10.26 6.32
#